data_f628a11200ea2a6d76f2bb90565f96a9
#
_entry.id   f628a11200ea2a6d76f2bb90565f96a9
#
_cell.length_a   1.000
_cell.length_b   1.000
_cell.length_c   1.000
_cell.angle_alpha   90.00
_cell.angle_beta   90.00
_cell.angle_gamma   90.00
#
_symmetry.space_group_name_H-M   'P 1'
#
loop_
_entity.id
_entity.type
_entity.pdbx_description
1 polymer ?
#
loop_
_entity_poly.entity_id
_entity_poly.type
_entity_poly.pdbx_seq_one_letter_code
_entity_poly.pdbx_strand_id
1 'polypeptide(L)'
;GGAIGAGMLSKYAMLYFLIGLVLTCLLDAPTRRAILTPRGLVAGVIAALIVAPHFAWNAANDFATVSHTVDNANLGGELFNPENALTWFADQLGMFGPVSFIALLVGLFLYRSRTGAKASPERWLLCFILPVLVFILGQAVLSRAHANWTATAYPGAALLVAIWFSRGKAVTLWASLGLNLLVAALFMTMTLLPPASTTDLGLDNAMKRTRGWEASAAQVFAAAERLGATAVLVDEREVWHGLDFYARDRKLPLISWRRYPGPKSFSEKQPLEGPMAERVLIASVHADLRPRLRSDFASFEPAGQVRVDLGQRGNGCPITRVFQLYIGEGYNPPARTRDWENQFIGEMEFPEPPCPTAAFSGRKGP
;
A
#
# COMPACT_ATOMS: atom_id res chain seq x y z
N GLY A 1 -10.31 -22.62 12.66
CA GLY A 1 -10.12 -22.94 11.24
C GLY A 1 -10.65 -21.84 10.35
N GLY A 2 -11.95 -21.53 10.41
CA GLY A 2 -12.60 -20.56 9.54
C GLY A 2 -11.94 -19.18 9.54
N ALA A 3 -11.66 -18.61 10.70
CA ALA A 3 -10.99 -17.31 10.82
C ALA A 3 -9.57 -17.31 10.24
N ILE A 4 -8.83 -18.42 10.39
CA ILE A 4 -7.48 -18.54 9.79
C ILE A 4 -7.59 -18.57 8.26
N GLY A 5 -8.47 -19.39 7.70
CA GLY A 5 -8.69 -19.48 6.27
C GLY A 5 -9.13 -18.15 5.66
N ALA A 6 -10.12 -17.49 6.25
CA ALA A 6 -10.58 -16.18 5.83
C ALA A 6 -9.48 -15.10 5.96
N GLY A 7 -8.68 -15.14 7.03
CA GLY A 7 -7.53 -14.26 7.22
C GLY A 7 -6.47 -14.42 6.12
N MET A 8 -6.16 -15.66 5.74
CA MET A 8 -5.23 -15.95 4.64
C MET A 8 -5.74 -15.43 3.29
N LEU A 9 -7.04 -15.54 3.02
CA LEU A 9 -7.66 -14.99 1.81
C LEU A 9 -7.70 -13.46 1.82
N SER A 10 -7.77 -12.84 3.01
CA SER A 10 -7.78 -11.39 3.14
C SER A 10 -6.38 -10.80 2.91
N LYS A 11 -5.36 -11.40 3.51
CA LYS A 11 -3.96 -10.93 3.39
C LYS A 11 -2.98 -12.01 3.83
N TYR A 12 -1.91 -12.23 3.06
CA TYR A 12 -0.85 -13.18 3.41
C TYR A 12 -0.10 -12.84 4.71
N ALA A 13 -0.24 -11.62 5.22
CA ALA A 13 0.26 -11.26 6.54
C ALA A 13 -0.31 -12.13 7.68
N MET A 14 -1.40 -12.88 7.43
CA MET A 14 -1.90 -13.91 8.34
C MET A 14 -0.87 -15.04 8.59
N LEU A 15 0.14 -15.21 7.73
CA LEU A 15 1.27 -16.13 7.95
C LEU A 15 2.02 -15.80 9.24
N TYR A 16 2.14 -14.52 9.61
CA TYR A 16 2.77 -14.14 10.88
C TYR A 16 2.00 -14.68 12.09
N PHE A 17 0.66 -14.74 11.99
CA PHE A 17 -0.15 -15.37 13.02
C PHE A 17 0.16 -16.87 13.13
N LEU A 18 0.32 -17.57 12.02
CA LEU A 18 0.70 -18.99 12.02
C LEU A 18 2.09 -19.21 12.62
N ILE A 19 3.06 -18.34 12.33
CA ILE A 19 4.37 -18.37 12.97
C ILE A 19 4.22 -18.20 14.50
N GLY A 20 3.45 -17.21 14.94
CA GLY A 20 3.15 -16.99 16.35
C GLY A 20 2.49 -18.21 17.00
N LEU A 21 1.58 -18.85 16.31
CA LEU A 21 0.90 -20.07 16.78
C LEU A 21 1.89 -21.22 16.95
N VAL A 22 2.79 -21.44 16.00
CA VAL A 22 3.84 -22.46 16.08
C VAL A 22 4.76 -22.18 17.27
N LEU A 23 5.24 -20.94 17.42
CA LEU A 23 6.07 -20.54 18.55
C LEU A 23 5.36 -20.77 19.90
N THR A 24 4.08 -20.42 19.95
CA THR A 24 3.29 -20.66 21.18
C THR A 24 3.16 -22.15 21.48
N CYS A 25 2.94 -22.99 20.47
CA CYS A 25 2.93 -24.44 20.64
C CYS A 25 4.27 -25.00 21.14
N LEU A 26 5.38 -24.41 20.71
CA LEU A 26 6.70 -24.83 21.16
C LEU A 26 6.98 -24.41 22.61
N LEU A 27 6.58 -23.20 22.99
CA LEU A 27 6.95 -22.56 24.24
C LEU A 27 5.91 -22.69 25.34
N ASP A 28 4.64 -23.00 25.03
CA ASP A 28 3.53 -23.08 25.97
C ASP A 28 2.81 -24.44 25.92
N ALA A 29 3.02 -25.26 26.94
CA ALA A 29 2.47 -26.61 27.01
C ALA A 29 0.93 -26.66 27.01
N PRO A 30 0.19 -25.75 27.69
CA PRO A 30 -1.25 -25.65 27.59
C PRO A 30 -1.75 -25.45 26.16
N THR A 31 -1.18 -24.46 25.43
CA THR A 31 -1.52 -24.19 24.03
C THR A 31 -1.23 -25.40 23.14
N ARG A 32 -0.05 -26.00 23.29
CA ARG A 32 0.31 -27.21 22.54
C ARG A 32 -0.71 -28.34 22.74
N ARG A 33 -1.12 -28.59 23.98
CA ARG A 33 -2.12 -29.61 24.28
C ARG A 33 -3.51 -29.31 23.70
N ALA A 34 -3.87 -28.02 23.63
CA ALA A 34 -5.14 -27.59 23.05
C ALA A 34 -5.17 -27.73 21.51
N ILE A 35 -4.05 -27.43 20.86
CA ILE A 35 -3.96 -27.41 19.40
C ILE A 35 -3.65 -28.80 18.83
N LEU A 36 -2.74 -29.56 19.45
CA LEU A 36 -2.40 -30.93 19.02
C LEU A 36 -3.47 -31.94 19.46
N THR A 37 -4.68 -31.72 18.96
CA THR A 37 -5.86 -32.54 19.22
C THR A 37 -6.58 -32.80 17.89
N PRO A 38 -7.49 -33.81 17.84
CA PRO A 38 -8.35 -34.00 16.67
C PRO A 38 -9.15 -32.76 16.29
N ARG A 39 -9.56 -31.94 17.26
CA ARG A 39 -10.24 -30.65 17.01
C ARG A 39 -9.31 -29.62 16.36
N GLY A 40 -8.07 -29.56 16.78
CA GLY A 40 -7.05 -28.71 16.15
C GLY A 40 -6.77 -29.14 14.71
N LEU A 41 -6.70 -30.47 14.45
CA LEU A 41 -6.57 -31.00 13.11
C LEU A 41 -7.76 -30.59 12.22
N VAL A 42 -8.99 -30.75 12.71
CA VAL A 42 -10.20 -30.32 12.01
C VAL A 42 -10.16 -28.83 11.72
N ALA A 43 -9.70 -27.99 12.66
CA ALA A 43 -9.52 -26.56 12.42
C ALA A 43 -8.49 -26.28 11.31
N GLY A 44 -7.39 -27.02 11.26
CA GLY A 44 -6.39 -26.94 10.18
C GLY A 44 -6.96 -27.34 8.83
N VAL A 45 -7.71 -28.45 8.77
CA VAL A 45 -8.39 -28.91 7.54
C VAL A 45 -9.39 -27.87 7.04
N ILE A 46 -10.20 -27.29 7.92
CA ILE A 46 -11.14 -26.21 7.53
C ILE A 46 -10.38 -25.00 6.95
N ALA A 47 -9.29 -24.58 7.58
CA ALA A 47 -8.49 -23.48 7.06
C ALA A 47 -7.91 -23.80 5.67
N ALA A 48 -7.37 -25.02 5.51
CA ALA A 48 -6.81 -25.48 4.23
C ALA A 48 -7.87 -25.53 3.12
N LEU A 49 -9.07 -26.06 3.41
CA LEU A 49 -10.18 -26.13 2.44
C LEU A 49 -10.65 -24.73 2.00
N ILE A 50 -10.68 -23.75 2.90
CA ILE A 50 -11.04 -22.37 2.57
C ILE A 50 -10.01 -21.74 1.64
N VAL A 51 -8.71 -22.03 1.84
CA VAL A 51 -7.62 -21.43 1.07
C VAL A 51 -7.31 -22.20 -0.22
N ALA A 52 -7.69 -23.49 -0.29
CA ALA A 52 -7.39 -24.37 -1.43
C ALA A 52 -7.79 -23.80 -2.81
N PRO A 53 -9.00 -23.20 -3.01
CA PRO A 53 -9.36 -22.60 -4.30
C PRO A 53 -8.41 -21.49 -4.73
N HIS A 54 -7.94 -20.70 -3.79
CA HIS A 54 -6.98 -19.62 -4.04
C HIS A 54 -5.60 -20.17 -4.43
N PHE A 55 -5.12 -21.22 -3.78
CA PHE A 55 -3.89 -21.88 -4.18
C PHE A 55 -3.99 -22.55 -5.55
N ALA A 56 -5.13 -23.20 -5.84
CA ALA A 56 -5.39 -23.77 -7.16
C ALA A 56 -5.38 -22.71 -8.25
N TRP A 57 -6.01 -21.57 -8.00
CA TRP A 57 -5.96 -20.42 -8.91
C TRP A 57 -4.54 -19.89 -9.10
N ASN A 58 -3.76 -19.71 -8.04
CA ASN A 58 -2.37 -19.28 -8.14
C ASN A 58 -1.51 -20.24 -8.97
N ALA A 59 -1.67 -21.55 -8.76
CA ALA A 59 -0.96 -22.56 -9.54
C ALA A 59 -1.30 -22.50 -11.04
N ALA A 60 -2.56 -22.17 -11.38
CA ALA A 60 -3.00 -21.99 -12.75
C ALA A 60 -2.62 -20.62 -13.36
N ASN A 61 -2.14 -19.66 -12.55
CA ASN A 61 -1.78 -18.30 -12.97
C ASN A 61 -0.34 -17.93 -12.56
N ASP A 62 0.61 -18.85 -12.69
CA ASP A 62 2.05 -18.63 -12.47
C ASP A 62 2.38 -17.98 -11.11
N PHE A 63 1.62 -18.31 -10.08
CA PHE A 63 1.76 -17.76 -8.73
C PHE A 63 1.75 -16.22 -8.68
N ALA A 64 0.89 -15.60 -9.46
CA ALA A 64 0.79 -14.15 -9.64
C ALA A 64 0.76 -13.36 -8.32
N THR A 65 0.04 -13.84 -7.29
CA THR A 65 -0.01 -13.15 -5.99
C THR A 65 1.26 -13.29 -5.17
N VAL A 66 1.99 -14.40 -5.33
CA VAL A 66 3.29 -14.61 -4.68
C VAL A 66 4.34 -13.73 -5.33
N SER A 67 4.40 -13.69 -6.68
CA SER A 67 5.33 -12.82 -7.41
C SER A 67 5.13 -11.36 -7.03
N HIS A 68 3.88 -10.88 -6.97
CA HIS A 68 3.58 -9.53 -6.52
C HIS A 68 4.07 -9.24 -5.08
N THR A 69 4.01 -10.22 -4.19
CA THR A 69 4.51 -10.05 -2.81
C THR A 69 6.04 -9.95 -2.78
N VAL A 70 6.72 -10.75 -3.60
CA VAL A 70 8.19 -10.71 -3.75
C VAL A 70 8.63 -9.38 -4.38
N ASP A 71 7.93 -8.91 -5.41
CA ASP A 71 8.21 -7.62 -6.06
C ASP A 71 8.07 -6.46 -5.07
N ASN A 72 7.05 -6.48 -4.20
CA ASN A 72 6.88 -5.48 -3.14
C ASN A 72 8.01 -5.49 -2.10
N ALA A 73 8.64 -6.62 -1.85
CA ALA A 73 9.78 -6.72 -0.94
C ALA A 73 11.03 -6.03 -1.51
N ASN A 74 11.10 -5.81 -2.83
CA ASN A 74 12.17 -5.08 -3.53
C ASN A 74 13.59 -5.56 -3.15
N LEU A 75 13.78 -6.87 -3.09
CA LEU A 75 15.09 -7.47 -2.73
C LEU A 75 16.08 -7.50 -3.90
N GLY A 76 15.68 -7.07 -5.09
CA GLY A 76 16.55 -6.96 -6.27
C GLY A 76 17.31 -5.63 -6.39
N GLY A 77 17.04 -4.66 -5.50
CA GLY A 77 17.73 -3.37 -5.45
C GLY A 77 18.98 -3.39 -4.55
N GLU A 78 19.46 -2.21 -4.20
CA GLU A 78 20.52 -2.08 -3.21
C GLU A 78 20.05 -2.60 -1.85
N LEU A 79 20.81 -3.55 -1.32
CA LEU A 79 20.57 -4.13 -0.01
C LEU A 79 21.39 -3.37 1.04
N PHE A 80 20.85 -3.29 2.24
CA PHE A 80 21.42 -2.58 3.38
C PHE A 80 21.18 -1.07 3.36
N ASN A 81 19.97 -0.69 3.80
CA ASN A 81 19.49 0.69 3.88
C ASN A 81 19.08 1.04 5.32
N PRO A 82 20.03 1.30 6.23
CA PRO A 82 19.72 1.55 7.64
C PRO A 82 18.84 2.78 7.88
N GLU A 83 18.83 3.75 6.96
CA GLU A 83 17.94 4.92 7.00
C GLU A 83 16.46 4.53 6.91
N ASN A 84 16.15 3.47 6.16
CA ASN A 84 14.80 2.94 6.08
C ASN A 84 14.33 2.36 7.42
N ALA A 85 15.23 1.85 8.24
CA ALA A 85 14.89 1.41 9.61
C ALA A 85 14.49 2.58 10.50
N LEU A 86 15.18 3.73 10.41
CA LEU A 86 14.80 4.94 11.16
C LEU A 86 13.43 5.46 10.70
N THR A 87 13.20 5.50 9.39
CA THR A 87 11.89 5.86 8.81
C THR A 87 10.81 4.92 9.33
N TRP A 88 11.08 3.61 9.31
CA TRP A 88 10.15 2.62 9.84
C TRP A 88 9.83 2.86 11.33
N PHE A 89 10.83 3.17 12.18
CA PHE A 89 10.59 3.51 13.57
C PHE A 89 9.71 4.75 13.73
N ALA A 90 9.98 5.81 12.96
CA ALA A 90 9.18 7.03 12.98
C ALA A 90 7.73 6.76 12.56
N ASP A 91 7.54 5.96 11.53
CA ASP A 91 6.22 5.55 11.05
C ASP A 91 5.42 4.80 12.12
N GLN A 92 6.08 3.96 12.95
CA GLN A 92 5.38 3.22 14.00
C GLN A 92 4.83 4.12 15.12
N LEU A 93 5.46 5.27 15.36
CA LEU A 93 4.91 6.27 16.28
C LEU A 93 3.54 6.80 15.78
N GLY A 94 3.37 6.95 14.47
CA GLY A 94 2.08 7.31 13.88
C GLY A 94 1.07 6.15 13.82
N MET A 95 1.55 4.93 13.54
CA MET A 95 0.69 3.75 13.33
C MET A 95 0.15 3.14 14.62
N PHE A 96 0.98 3.02 15.65
CA PHE A 96 0.59 2.41 16.94
C PHE A 96 0.35 3.46 18.05
N GLY A 97 0.72 4.70 17.78
CA GLY A 97 0.69 5.81 18.71
C GLY A 97 1.97 5.92 19.54
N PRO A 98 2.44 7.16 19.78
CA PRO A 98 3.76 7.39 20.36
C PRO A 98 3.91 6.79 21.77
N VAL A 99 2.91 6.96 22.64
CA VAL A 99 2.95 6.42 24.01
C VAL A 99 2.92 4.89 24.00
N SER A 100 2.05 4.29 23.16
CA SER A 100 1.93 2.83 23.05
C SER A 100 3.19 2.19 22.48
N PHE A 101 3.78 2.79 21.44
CA PHE A 101 4.98 2.24 20.82
C PHE A 101 6.21 2.36 21.70
N ILE A 102 6.42 3.51 22.36
CA ILE A 102 7.50 3.69 23.33
C ILE A 102 7.34 2.72 24.50
N ALA A 103 6.11 2.59 25.03
CA ALA A 103 5.83 1.63 26.10
C ALA A 103 6.11 0.19 25.69
N LEU A 104 5.79 -0.17 24.45
CA LEU A 104 6.12 -1.49 23.90
C LEU A 104 7.63 -1.71 23.88
N LEU A 105 8.42 -0.78 23.35
CA LEU A 105 9.88 -0.90 23.26
C LEU A 105 10.52 -0.96 24.65
N VAL A 106 10.15 -0.05 25.55
CA VAL A 106 10.65 -0.04 26.93
C VAL A 106 10.24 -1.31 27.67
N GLY A 107 9.00 -1.72 27.49
CA GLY A 107 8.49 -2.94 28.10
C GLY A 107 9.22 -4.19 27.59
N LEU A 108 9.53 -4.27 26.31
CA LEU A 108 10.32 -5.38 25.72
C LEU A 108 11.74 -5.40 26.29
N PHE A 109 12.38 -4.22 26.41
CA PHE A 109 13.72 -4.10 26.98
C PHE A 109 13.77 -4.47 28.46
N LEU A 110 12.75 -4.09 29.23
CA LEU A 110 12.65 -4.38 30.66
C LEU A 110 12.02 -5.75 30.95
N TYR A 111 11.52 -6.44 29.92
CA TYR A 111 10.84 -7.72 30.09
C TYR A 111 11.80 -8.76 30.65
N ARG A 112 11.51 -9.18 31.88
CA ARG A 112 12.16 -10.33 32.50
C ARG A 112 11.14 -11.44 32.59
N SER A 113 11.40 -12.52 31.85
CA SER A 113 10.62 -13.74 32.00
C SER A 113 10.63 -14.13 33.48
N ARG A 114 9.46 -14.21 34.09
CA ARG A 114 9.37 -14.78 35.45
C ARG A 114 9.68 -16.26 35.32
N THR A 115 10.94 -16.60 35.63
CA THR A 115 11.42 -17.98 35.65
C THR A 115 10.52 -18.79 36.60
N GLY A 116 9.83 -19.81 36.05
CA GLY A 116 8.94 -20.70 36.80
C GLY A 116 7.46 -20.55 36.55
N ALA A 117 6.96 -19.49 35.93
CA ALA A 117 5.55 -19.42 35.52
C ALA A 117 5.29 -20.37 34.35
N LYS A 118 4.49 -21.43 34.59
CA LYS A 118 4.15 -22.46 33.59
C LYS A 118 3.38 -21.90 32.40
N ALA A 119 2.69 -20.77 32.56
CA ALA A 119 2.01 -20.02 31.49
C ALA A 119 2.01 -18.53 31.84
N SER A 120 2.37 -17.66 30.89
CA SER A 120 2.31 -16.21 31.05
C SER A 120 1.58 -15.63 29.83
N PRO A 121 0.48 -14.88 30.02
CA PRO A 121 -0.20 -14.18 28.92
C PRO A 121 0.76 -13.29 28.12
N GLU A 122 1.71 -12.67 28.78
CA GLU A 122 2.73 -11.82 28.16
C GLU A 122 3.61 -12.62 27.19
N ARG A 123 4.13 -13.77 27.62
CA ARG A 123 4.95 -14.64 26.76
C ARG A 123 4.14 -15.15 25.57
N TRP A 124 2.88 -15.47 25.81
CA TRP A 124 1.96 -15.89 24.74
C TRP A 124 1.79 -14.77 23.71
N LEU A 125 1.52 -13.54 24.13
CA LEU A 125 1.39 -12.39 23.23
C LEU A 125 2.69 -12.09 22.48
N LEU A 126 3.84 -12.20 23.16
CA LEU A 126 5.16 -11.98 22.54
C LEU A 126 5.43 -12.92 21.38
N CYS A 127 4.90 -14.15 21.38
CA CYS A 127 5.02 -15.07 20.26
C CYS A 127 4.35 -14.57 18.97
N PHE A 128 3.33 -13.70 19.08
CA PHE A 128 2.64 -13.09 17.95
C PHE A 128 3.19 -11.70 17.58
N ILE A 129 3.87 -11.05 18.50
CA ILE A 129 4.41 -9.68 18.31
C ILE A 129 5.83 -9.73 17.76
N LEU A 130 6.75 -10.44 18.42
CA LEU A 130 8.17 -10.40 18.11
C LEU A 130 8.51 -10.87 16.69
N PRO A 131 7.95 -11.96 16.15
CA PRO A 131 8.27 -12.39 14.79
C PRO A 131 7.95 -11.32 13.76
N VAL A 132 6.83 -10.62 13.91
CA VAL A 132 6.43 -9.53 13.01
C VAL A 132 7.42 -8.37 13.11
N LEU A 133 7.70 -7.88 14.32
CA LEU A 133 8.61 -6.75 14.55
C LEU A 133 10.01 -7.05 14.00
N VAL A 134 10.55 -8.23 14.31
CA VAL A 134 11.89 -8.62 13.87
C VAL A 134 11.97 -8.78 12.37
N PHE A 135 10.97 -9.45 11.76
CA PHE A 135 10.95 -9.67 10.32
C PHE A 135 10.82 -8.34 9.55
N ILE A 136 9.86 -7.48 9.95
CA ILE A 136 9.65 -6.22 9.24
C ILE A 136 10.79 -5.23 9.48
N LEU A 137 11.38 -5.20 10.67
CA LEU A 137 12.60 -4.42 10.92
C LEU A 137 13.77 -4.92 10.05
N GLY A 138 13.97 -6.24 9.97
CA GLY A 138 14.97 -6.83 9.07
C GLY A 138 14.73 -6.46 7.62
N GLN A 139 13.48 -6.52 7.16
CA GLN A 139 13.09 -6.07 5.82
C GLN A 139 13.37 -4.56 5.61
N ALA A 140 13.10 -3.72 6.61
CA ALA A 140 13.38 -2.28 6.55
C ALA A 140 14.88 -1.99 6.44
N VAL A 141 15.73 -2.74 7.15
CA VAL A 141 17.19 -2.62 7.06
C VAL A 141 17.72 -3.08 5.71
N LEU A 142 17.19 -4.19 5.19
CA LEU A 142 17.66 -4.77 3.91
C LEU A 142 17.20 -3.97 2.69
N SER A 143 15.97 -3.50 2.69
CA SER A 143 15.39 -2.81 1.55
C SER A 143 14.42 -1.72 2.03
N ARG A 144 13.13 -1.93 1.84
CA ARG A 144 12.08 -1.02 2.31
C ARG A 144 10.98 -1.81 3.02
N ALA A 145 10.34 -1.20 4.01
CA ALA A 145 9.15 -1.72 4.63
C ALA A 145 8.08 -0.64 4.71
N HIS A 146 6.87 -0.98 4.30
CA HIS A 146 5.75 -0.06 4.47
C HIS A 146 5.29 -0.03 5.92
N ALA A 147 4.94 1.15 6.43
CA ALA A 147 4.49 1.37 7.81
C ALA A 147 3.42 0.37 8.27
N ASN A 148 2.44 0.09 7.40
CA ASN A 148 1.30 -0.77 7.70
C ASN A 148 1.61 -2.28 7.71
N TRP A 149 2.81 -2.71 7.32
CA TRP A 149 3.16 -4.14 7.38
C TRP A 149 3.28 -4.64 8.82
N THR A 150 3.71 -3.76 9.73
CA THR A 150 3.84 -4.05 11.16
C THR A 150 2.49 -4.14 11.88
N ALA A 151 1.41 -3.62 11.28
CA ALA A 151 0.09 -3.53 11.93
C ALA A 151 -0.45 -4.88 12.41
N THR A 152 0.00 -6.00 11.84
CA THR A 152 -0.38 -7.35 12.28
C THR A 152 0.12 -7.70 13.68
N ALA A 153 1.15 -7.03 14.19
CA ALA A 153 1.62 -7.17 15.57
C ALA A 153 0.75 -6.39 16.57
N TYR A 154 0.06 -5.34 16.14
CA TYR A 154 -0.55 -4.36 17.04
C TYR A 154 -1.76 -4.85 17.82
N PRO A 155 -2.62 -5.76 17.34
CA PRO A 155 -3.66 -6.34 18.19
C PRO A 155 -3.07 -7.03 19.43
N GLY A 156 -2.02 -7.82 19.26
CA GLY A 156 -1.30 -8.45 20.39
C GLY A 156 -0.54 -7.42 21.23
N ALA A 157 0.12 -6.47 20.58
CA ALA A 157 0.89 -5.42 21.27
C ALA A 157 -0.01 -4.50 22.10
N ALA A 158 -1.19 -4.15 21.64
CA ALA A 158 -2.15 -3.34 22.39
C ALA A 158 -2.59 -4.06 23.69
N LEU A 159 -2.89 -5.35 23.60
CA LEU A 159 -3.21 -6.15 24.79
C LEU A 159 -2.02 -6.20 25.75
N LEU A 160 -0.80 -6.41 25.23
CA LEU A 160 0.40 -6.49 26.07
C LEU A 160 0.69 -5.15 26.78
N VAL A 161 0.62 -4.04 26.06
CA VAL A 161 0.80 -2.69 26.62
C VAL A 161 -0.30 -2.38 27.63
N ALA A 162 -1.55 -2.74 27.37
CA ALA A 162 -2.65 -2.60 28.31
C ALA A 162 -2.41 -3.39 29.61
N ILE A 163 -1.91 -4.64 29.51
CA ILE A 163 -1.53 -5.45 30.69
C ILE A 163 -0.44 -4.74 31.49
N TRP A 164 0.57 -4.15 30.85
CA TRP A 164 1.63 -3.43 31.55
C TRP A 164 1.12 -2.15 32.20
N PHE A 165 0.29 -1.38 31.49
CA PHE A 165 -0.29 -0.15 32.04
C PHE A 165 -1.27 -0.42 33.18
N SER A 166 -2.03 -1.53 33.14
CA SER A 166 -2.94 -1.91 34.24
C SER A 166 -2.23 -2.24 35.55
N ARG A 167 -0.94 -2.59 35.47
CA ARG A 167 -0.10 -2.85 36.66
C ARG A 167 0.61 -1.59 37.18
N GLY A 168 0.60 -0.52 36.38
CA GLY A 168 1.19 0.77 36.69
C GLY A 168 0.14 1.79 37.12
N LYS A 169 0.43 3.05 36.80
CA LYS A 169 -0.53 4.15 37.08
C LYS A 169 -1.58 4.19 35.98
N ALA A 170 -2.87 4.19 36.35
CA ALA A 170 -3.98 4.27 35.40
C ALA A 170 -3.89 5.49 34.45
N VAL A 171 -3.24 6.58 34.92
CA VAL A 171 -3.03 7.77 34.09
C VAL A 171 -2.27 7.49 32.79
N THR A 172 -1.33 6.53 32.80
CA THR A 172 -0.56 6.17 31.59
C THR A 172 -1.46 5.54 30.51
N LEU A 173 -2.39 4.67 30.94
CA LEU A 173 -3.36 4.06 30.02
C LEU A 173 -4.28 5.14 29.42
N TRP A 174 -4.85 5.99 30.28
CA TRP A 174 -5.76 7.05 29.83
C TRP A 174 -5.06 8.10 28.96
N ALA A 175 -3.82 8.45 29.29
CA ALA A 175 -3.01 9.35 28.45
C ALA A 175 -2.73 8.75 27.07
N SER A 176 -2.41 7.44 27.00
CA SER A 176 -2.20 6.75 25.73
C SER A 176 -3.47 6.71 24.88
N LEU A 177 -4.59 6.32 25.48
CA LEU A 177 -5.89 6.29 24.79
C LEU A 177 -6.32 7.69 24.33
N GLY A 178 -6.21 8.69 25.21
CA GLY A 178 -6.57 10.08 24.90
C GLY A 178 -5.74 10.65 23.75
N LEU A 179 -4.42 10.43 23.77
CA LEU A 179 -3.55 10.89 22.69
C LEU A 179 -3.86 10.20 21.36
N ASN A 180 -4.06 8.88 21.36
CA ASN A 180 -4.39 8.13 20.14
C ASN A 180 -5.76 8.57 19.58
N LEU A 181 -6.76 8.78 20.44
CA LEU A 181 -8.06 9.30 20.02
C LEU A 181 -7.96 10.73 19.48
N LEU A 182 -7.16 11.58 20.11
CA LEU A 182 -6.91 12.94 19.62
C LEU A 182 -6.26 12.92 18.23
N VAL A 183 -5.21 12.13 18.03
CA VAL A 183 -4.55 11.99 16.72
C VAL A 183 -5.53 11.45 15.66
N ALA A 184 -6.31 10.44 16.01
CA ALA A 184 -7.33 9.91 15.10
C ALA A 184 -8.40 10.96 14.76
N ALA A 185 -8.90 11.71 15.76
CA ALA A 185 -9.87 12.77 15.56
C ALA A 185 -9.31 13.90 14.68
N LEU A 186 -8.07 14.33 14.93
CA LEU A 186 -7.40 15.33 14.09
C LEU A 186 -7.26 14.84 12.63
N PHE A 187 -6.83 13.60 12.43
CA PHE A 187 -6.72 13.02 11.09
C PHE A 187 -8.09 12.96 10.39
N MET A 188 -9.13 12.48 11.07
CA MET A 188 -10.49 12.46 10.53
C MET A 188 -10.99 13.86 10.21
N THR A 189 -10.76 14.84 11.08
CA THR A 189 -11.14 16.24 10.85
C THR A 189 -10.45 16.79 9.60
N MET A 190 -9.14 16.52 9.41
CA MET A 190 -8.41 16.95 8.21
C MET A 190 -9.03 16.44 6.91
N THR A 191 -9.60 15.23 6.92
CA THR A 191 -10.27 14.68 5.72
C THR A 191 -11.58 15.38 5.40
N LEU A 192 -12.19 16.01 6.38
CA LEU A 192 -13.48 16.74 6.24
C LEU A 192 -13.29 18.23 5.96
N LEU A 193 -12.09 18.78 6.17
CA LEU A 193 -11.81 20.19 5.93
C LEU A 193 -11.85 20.53 4.43
N PRO A 194 -12.36 21.74 4.07
CA PRO A 194 -12.27 22.26 2.71
C PRO A 194 -10.81 22.36 2.25
N PRO A 195 -10.52 22.23 0.94
CA PRO A 195 -9.17 22.37 0.41
C PRO A 195 -8.45 23.64 0.84
N ALA A 196 -9.12 24.79 0.82
CA ALA A 196 -8.54 26.07 1.23
C ALA A 196 -7.96 26.02 2.66
N SER A 197 -8.73 25.50 3.63
CA SER A 197 -8.27 25.41 5.03
C SER A 197 -7.06 24.52 5.21
N THR A 198 -6.91 23.47 4.42
CA THR A 198 -5.73 22.60 4.50
C THR A 198 -4.51 23.20 3.82
N THR A 199 -4.69 24.03 2.79
CA THR A 199 -3.63 24.83 2.16
C THR A 199 -3.08 25.83 3.16
N ASP A 200 -3.93 26.56 3.86
CA ASP A 200 -3.54 27.50 4.91
C ASP A 200 -2.75 26.85 6.05
N LEU A 201 -3.06 25.59 6.36
CA LEU A 201 -2.36 24.78 7.37
C LEU A 201 -1.13 24.05 6.82
N GLY A 202 -0.82 24.15 5.54
CA GLY A 202 0.30 23.45 4.89
C GLY A 202 0.13 21.92 4.80
N LEU A 203 -1.11 21.42 4.86
CA LEU A 203 -1.43 19.98 4.94
C LEU A 203 -1.73 19.33 3.58
N ASP A 204 -1.69 20.07 2.49
CA ASP A 204 -2.07 19.57 1.16
C ASP A 204 -1.25 18.35 0.71
N ASN A 205 0.04 18.31 1.05
CA ASN A 205 0.87 17.16 0.72
C ASN A 205 0.40 15.86 1.38
N ALA A 206 -0.16 15.94 2.60
CA ALA A 206 -0.74 14.79 3.28
C ALA A 206 -2.05 14.34 2.62
N MET A 207 -2.81 15.28 2.05
CA MET A 207 -4.14 15.04 1.47
C MET A 207 -4.14 14.79 -0.04
N LYS A 208 -3.01 14.92 -0.74
CA LYS A 208 -2.92 14.82 -2.21
C LYS A 208 -3.47 13.51 -2.80
N ARG A 209 -3.42 12.41 -2.04
CA ARG A 209 -3.92 11.10 -2.51
C ARG A 209 -5.43 10.97 -2.42
N THR A 210 -6.07 11.75 -1.56
CA THR A 210 -7.52 11.68 -1.32
C THR A 210 -8.32 12.69 -2.12
N ARG A 211 -7.66 13.67 -2.74
CA ARG A 211 -8.29 14.83 -3.38
C ARG A 211 -8.16 14.84 -4.90
N GLY A 212 -9.04 15.64 -5.52
CA GLY A 212 -8.99 15.95 -6.94
C GLY A 212 -9.44 14.81 -7.85
N TRP A 213 -9.94 13.71 -7.33
CA TRP A 213 -10.34 12.57 -8.15
C TRP A 213 -11.60 12.84 -8.98
N GLU A 214 -12.57 13.56 -8.43
CA GLU A 214 -13.79 13.99 -9.15
C GLU A 214 -13.43 14.85 -10.36
N ALA A 215 -12.63 15.90 -10.13
CA ALA A 215 -12.15 16.76 -11.20
C ALA A 215 -11.27 16.01 -12.22
N SER A 216 -10.45 15.06 -11.75
CA SER A 216 -9.66 14.19 -12.63
C SER A 216 -10.56 13.35 -13.54
N ALA A 217 -11.56 12.70 -12.98
CA ALA A 217 -12.51 11.87 -13.71
C ALA A 217 -13.29 12.71 -14.74
N ALA A 218 -13.88 13.83 -14.32
CA ALA A 218 -14.63 14.71 -15.19
C ALA A 218 -13.79 15.19 -16.38
N GLN A 219 -12.55 15.66 -16.16
CA GLN A 219 -11.71 16.19 -17.22
C GLN A 219 -11.16 15.10 -18.16
N VAL A 220 -10.78 13.93 -17.63
CA VAL A 220 -10.27 12.82 -18.45
C VAL A 220 -11.37 12.27 -19.35
N PHE A 221 -12.58 12.01 -18.83
CA PHE A 221 -13.69 11.51 -19.65
C PHE A 221 -14.20 12.55 -20.62
N ALA A 222 -14.28 13.84 -20.28
CA ALA A 222 -14.60 14.90 -21.21
C ALA A 222 -13.56 15.00 -22.36
N ALA A 223 -12.27 14.78 -22.06
CA ALA A 223 -11.25 14.71 -23.10
C ALA A 223 -11.44 13.49 -24.00
N ALA A 224 -11.79 12.34 -23.44
CA ALA A 224 -12.04 11.12 -24.20
C ALA A 224 -13.23 11.29 -25.18
N GLU A 225 -14.33 11.83 -24.72
CA GLU A 225 -15.50 12.12 -25.54
C GLU A 225 -15.19 13.12 -26.66
N ARG A 226 -14.52 14.23 -26.33
CA ARG A 226 -14.13 15.26 -27.31
C ARG A 226 -13.20 14.72 -28.40
N LEU A 227 -12.32 13.78 -28.05
CA LEU A 227 -11.36 13.17 -28.97
C LEU A 227 -11.92 11.95 -29.70
N GLY A 228 -13.17 11.57 -29.44
CA GLY A 228 -13.84 10.44 -30.07
C GLY A 228 -13.24 9.09 -29.69
N ALA A 229 -12.74 8.97 -28.46
CA ALA A 229 -12.18 7.71 -27.99
C ALA A 229 -13.27 6.67 -27.71
N THR A 230 -12.94 5.39 -27.93
CA THR A 230 -13.82 4.24 -27.66
C THR A 230 -13.62 3.67 -26.25
N ALA A 231 -12.47 3.97 -25.62
CA ALA A 231 -12.16 3.61 -24.24
C ALA A 231 -11.13 4.58 -23.64
N VAL A 232 -11.01 4.58 -22.31
CA VAL A 232 -9.95 5.24 -21.55
C VAL A 232 -9.03 4.18 -20.96
N LEU A 233 -7.72 4.29 -21.23
CA LEU A 233 -6.66 3.44 -20.69
C LEU A 233 -5.82 4.23 -19.70
N VAL A 234 -5.52 3.65 -18.53
CA VAL A 234 -4.63 4.24 -17.52
C VAL A 234 -3.50 3.28 -17.15
N ASP A 235 -2.35 3.83 -16.80
CA ASP A 235 -1.12 3.11 -16.50
C ASP A 235 -0.90 2.84 -15.00
N GLU A 236 -1.79 3.33 -14.14
CA GLU A 236 -1.66 3.21 -12.68
C GLU A 236 -2.96 2.72 -12.04
N ARG A 237 -2.83 1.73 -11.17
CA ARG A 237 -3.96 1.14 -10.43
C ARG A 237 -4.71 2.15 -9.55
N GLU A 238 -3.99 3.04 -8.86
CA GLU A 238 -4.59 4.09 -8.02
C GLU A 238 -5.45 5.03 -8.86
N VAL A 239 -4.95 5.38 -10.05
CA VAL A 239 -5.69 6.20 -11.02
C VAL A 239 -6.96 5.48 -11.47
N TRP A 240 -6.85 4.20 -11.83
CA TRP A 240 -8.02 3.43 -12.24
C TRP A 240 -9.12 3.45 -11.18
N HIS A 241 -8.78 3.17 -9.91
CA HIS A 241 -9.76 3.18 -8.83
C HIS A 241 -10.35 4.58 -8.57
N GLY A 242 -9.53 5.63 -8.63
CA GLY A 242 -10.01 7.01 -8.47
C GLY A 242 -10.99 7.41 -9.57
N LEU A 243 -10.66 7.14 -10.83
CA LEU A 243 -11.54 7.45 -11.96
C LEU A 243 -12.82 6.57 -11.95
N ASP A 244 -12.68 5.28 -11.65
CA ASP A 244 -13.81 4.34 -11.57
C ASP A 244 -14.83 4.76 -10.51
N PHE A 245 -14.36 5.21 -9.35
CA PHE A 245 -15.24 5.64 -8.26
C PHE A 245 -16.04 6.89 -8.60
N TYR A 246 -15.42 7.91 -9.20
CA TYR A 246 -16.06 9.21 -9.45
C TYR A 246 -16.77 9.29 -10.82
N ALA A 247 -16.49 8.39 -11.74
CA ALA A 247 -17.16 8.33 -13.03
C ALA A 247 -17.95 7.01 -13.21
N ARG A 248 -18.76 6.64 -12.22
CA ARG A 248 -19.56 5.40 -12.25
C ARG A 248 -20.55 5.34 -13.41
N ASP A 249 -21.13 6.48 -13.76
CA ASP A 249 -22.16 6.63 -14.80
C ASP A 249 -21.53 6.90 -16.18
N ARG A 250 -20.22 6.71 -16.34
CA ARG A 250 -19.51 6.90 -17.60
C ARG A 250 -20.02 5.97 -18.70
N LYS A 251 -20.06 6.49 -19.90
CA LYS A 251 -20.43 5.71 -21.10
C LYS A 251 -19.24 4.92 -21.66
N LEU A 252 -18.03 5.45 -21.52
CA LEU A 252 -16.81 4.86 -22.05
C LEU A 252 -16.21 3.86 -21.06
N PRO A 253 -15.74 2.69 -21.52
CA PRO A 253 -14.99 1.75 -20.70
C PRO A 253 -13.71 2.37 -20.13
N LEU A 254 -13.39 2.02 -18.88
CA LEU A 254 -12.13 2.37 -18.22
C LEU A 254 -11.29 1.11 -18.05
N ILE A 255 -10.13 1.09 -18.68
CA ILE A 255 -9.24 -0.06 -18.73
C ILE A 255 -7.93 0.29 -17.99
N SER A 256 -7.43 -0.65 -17.19
CA SER A 256 -6.07 -0.57 -16.64
C SER A 256 -5.12 -1.29 -17.59
N TRP A 257 -4.02 -0.63 -17.91
CA TRP A 257 -2.98 -1.20 -18.76
C TRP A 257 -2.34 -2.43 -18.12
N ARG A 258 -2.13 -3.49 -18.91
CA ARG A 258 -1.47 -4.71 -18.49
C ARG A 258 -0.01 -4.69 -18.92
N ARG A 259 0.89 -4.51 -17.96
CA ARG A 259 2.34 -4.61 -18.18
C ARG A 259 2.81 -6.07 -18.29
N TYR A 260 2.08 -7.00 -17.70
CA TYR A 260 2.44 -8.42 -17.62
C TYR A 260 1.48 -9.29 -18.45
N PRO A 261 1.83 -10.57 -18.72
CA PRO A 261 0.98 -11.44 -19.55
C PRO A 261 -0.44 -11.66 -19.02
N GLY A 262 -0.63 -11.55 -17.70
CA GLY A 262 -1.93 -11.72 -17.04
C GLY A 262 -2.25 -10.57 -16.08
N PRO A 263 -3.49 -10.51 -15.57
CA PRO A 263 -3.88 -9.50 -14.61
C PRO A 263 -3.15 -9.68 -13.28
N LYS A 264 -2.54 -8.61 -12.77
CA LYS A 264 -1.89 -8.56 -11.44
C LYS A 264 -2.78 -7.94 -10.37
N SER A 265 -3.88 -7.29 -10.75
CA SER A 265 -4.82 -6.63 -9.86
C SER A 265 -6.24 -6.67 -10.41
N PHE A 266 -7.22 -6.34 -9.55
CA PHE A 266 -8.62 -6.27 -9.95
C PHE A 266 -8.86 -5.22 -11.05
N SER A 267 -8.14 -4.11 -11.05
CA SER A 267 -8.26 -3.08 -12.10
C SER A 267 -7.91 -3.62 -13.50
N GLU A 268 -7.03 -4.61 -13.57
CA GLU A 268 -6.58 -5.25 -14.82
C GLU A 268 -7.46 -6.42 -15.30
N LYS A 269 -8.59 -6.69 -14.60
CA LYS A 269 -9.48 -7.83 -14.94
C LYS A 269 -10.01 -7.78 -16.36
N GLN A 270 -10.30 -6.59 -16.88
CA GLN A 270 -10.82 -6.37 -18.21
C GLN A 270 -9.68 -6.09 -19.19
N PRO A 271 -9.47 -6.91 -20.22
CA PRO A 271 -8.48 -6.63 -21.25
C PRO A 271 -8.99 -5.52 -22.20
N LEU A 272 -8.06 -4.84 -22.84
CA LEU A 272 -8.36 -3.94 -23.94
C LEU A 272 -8.48 -4.77 -25.24
N GLU A 273 -9.68 -4.91 -25.78
CA GLU A 273 -9.95 -5.74 -26.95
C GLU A 273 -11.23 -5.31 -27.70
N GLY A 274 -11.38 -5.80 -28.93
CA GLY A 274 -12.54 -5.53 -29.75
C GLY A 274 -12.78 -4.03 -30.00
N PRO A 275 -14.05 -3.58 -30.05
CA PRO A 275 -14.37 -2.18 -30.33
C PRO A 275 -13.76 -1.17 -29.35
N MET A 276 -13.43 -1.59 -28.12
CA MET A 276 -12.78 -0.73 -27.14
C MET A 276 -11.34 -0.35 -27.55
N ALA A 277 -10.71 -1.16 -28.38
CA ALA A 277 -9.32 -0.99 -28.79
C ALA A 277 -9.14 -0.20 -30.10
N GLU A 278 -10.23 0.29 -30.73
CA GLU A 278 -10.18 0.99 -32.01
C GLU A 278 -9.47 2.34 -31.89
N ARG A 279 -9.89 3.17 -30.93
CA ARG A 279 -9.34 4.50 -30.69
C ARG A 279 -9.33 4.81 -29.19
N VAL A 280 -8.20 4.66 -28.54
CA VAL A 280 -8.07 4.67 -27.09
C VAL A 280 -7.48 5.98 -26.60
N LEU A 281 -8.13 6.64 -25.62
CA LEU A 281 -7.48 7.71 -24.87
C LEU A 281 -6.61 7.08 -23.79
N ILE A 282 -5.30 7.29 -23.85
CA ILE A 282 -4.36 6.90 -22.80
C ILE A 282 -4.15 8.11 -21.89
N ALA A 283 -4.47 7.96 -20.60
CA ALA A 283 -4.23 8.96 -19.56
C ALA A 283 -3.10 8.46 -18.65
N SER A 284 -1.86 8.79 -19.02
CA SER A 284 -0.64 8.31 -18.37
C SER A 284 -0.17 9.27 -17.29
N VAL A 285 0.21 8.71 -16.13
CA VAL A 285 0.85 9.44 -15.03
C VAL A 285 2.34 9.08 -14.89
N HIS A 286 2.78 7.94 -15.44
CA HIS A 286 4.14 7.42 -15.31
C HIS A 286 4.99 7.67 -16.58
N ALA A 287 5.98 8.54 -16.47
CA ALA A 287 6.86 8.88 -17.58
C ALA A 287 7.71 7.69 -18.08
N ASP A 288 8.13 6.84 -17.16
CA ASP A 288 8.91 5.62 -17.45
C ASP A 288 8.11 4.49 -18.09
N LEU A 289 6.79 4.49 -17.97
CA LEU A 289 5.92 3.49 -18.60
C LEU A 289 5.46 3.87 -20.00
N ARG A 290 5.56 5.15 -20.40
CA ARG A 290 5.08 5.64 -21.71
C ARG A 290 5.75 4.97 -22.91
N PRO A 291 7.07 4.73 -22.95
CA PRO A 291 7.69 3.99 -24.05
C PRO A 291 7.10 2.58 -24.23
N ARG A 292 6.82 1.89 -23.10
CA ARG A 292 6.18 0.57 -23.10
C ARG A 292 4.73 0.62 -23.58
N LEU A 293 3.98 1.62 -23.13
CA LEU A 293 2.61 1.87 -23.61
C LEU A 293 2.58 2.12 -25.12
N ARG A 294 3.49 2.95 -25.61
CA ARG A 294 3.63 3.23 -27.04
C ARG A 294 3.85 1.96 -27.86
N SER A 295 4.62 1.01 -27.35
CA SER A 295 4.90 -0.24 -28.07
C SER A 295 3.68 -1.14 -28.29
N ASP A 296 2.56 -0.85 -27.61
CA ASP A 296 1.30 -1.59 -27.75
C ASP A 296 0.41 -1.10 -28.89
N PHE A 297 0.74 0.03 -29.52
CA PHE A 297 -0.09 0.69 -30.50
C PHE A 297 0.67 0.94 -31.80
N ALA A 298 -0.01 0.84 -32.93
CA ALA A 298 0.56 1.20 -34.23
C ALA A 298 0.74 2.72 -34.36
N SER A 299 -0.21 3.51 -33.81
CA SER A 299 -0.11 4.95 -33.67
C SER A 299 -0.29 5.36 -32.21
N PHE A 300 0.53 6.30 -31.74
CA PHE A 300 0.51 6.79 -30.37
C PHE A 300 0.83 8.31 -30.39
N GLU A 301 -0.22 9.11 -30.52
CA GLU A 301 -0.11 10.54 -30.77
C GLU A 301 -0.42 11.36 -29.50
N PRO A 302 0.40 12.37 -29.17
CA PRO A 302 0.11 13.29 -28.06
C PRO A 302 -1.25 13.99 -28.28
N ALA A 303 -2.08 14.02 -27.23
CA ALA A 303 -3.43 14.60 -27.27
C ALA A 303 -3.63 15.69 -26.21
N GLY A 304 -2.55 16.21 -25.64
CA GLY A 304 -2.55 17.25 -24.63
C GLY A 304 -2.38 16.70 -23.20
N GLN A 305 -2.86 17.46 -22.23
CA GLN A 305 -2.76 17.08 -20.82
C GLN A 305 -3.98 17.53 -20.02
N VAL A 306 -4.27 16.80 -18.95
CA VAL A 306 -5.21 17.21 -17.89
C VAL A 306 -4.39 17.53 -16.65
N ARG A 307 -4.63 18.69 -16.06
CA ARG A 307 -3.97 19.14 -14.83
C ARG A 307 -5.02 19.46 -13.77
N VAL A 308 -4.90 18.82 -12.62
CA VAL A 308 -5.80 19.02 -11.48
C VAL A 308 -4.97 19.55 -10.31
N ASP A 309 -5.30 20.74 -9.87
CA ASP A 309 -4.68 21.37 -8.71
C ASP A 309 -5.11 20.64 -7.42
N LEU A 310 -4.14 20.29 -6.60
CA LEU A 310 -4.33 19.61 -5.32
C LEU A 310 -3.88 20.47 -4.14
N GLY A 311 -3.43 21.72 -4.40
CA GLY A 311 -2.92 22.64 -3.40
C GLY A 311 -1.41 22.89 -3.50
N GLN A 312 -0.77 23.18 -2.37
CA GLN A 312 0.63 23.58 -2.31
C GLN A 312 1.40 22.80 -1.23
N ARG A 313 2.69 22.62 -1.47
CA ARG A 313 3.62 22.13 -0.43
C ARG A 313 3.97 23.30 0.51
N GLY A 314 4.47 23.00 1.70
CA GLY A 314 4.91 24.01 2.65
C GLY A 314 6.01 24.97 2.15
N ASN A 315 6.70 24.62 1.06
CA ASN A 315 7.65 25.48 0.36
C ASN A 315 7.03 26.31 -0.78
N GLY A 316 5.69 26.35 -0.89
CA GLY A 316 4.96 27.08 -1.93
C GLY A 316 4.90 26.38 -3.31
N CYS A 317 5.52 25.21 -3.46
CA CYS A 317 5.44 24.46 -4.71
C CYS A 317 4.03 23.89 -4.93
N PRO A 318 3.42 24.08 -6.13
CA PRO A 318 2.11 23.52 -6.41
C PRO A 318 2.15 21.98 -6.38
N ILE A 319 1.08 21.40 -5.87
CA ILE A 319 0.83 19.96 -5.96
C ILE A 319 -0.23 19.78 -7.03
N THR A 320 0.16 19.18 -8.17
CA THR A 320 -0.73 19.02 -9.32
C THR A 320 -0.75 17.55 -9.72
N ARG A 321 -1.93 16.98 -9.92
CA ARG A 321 -2.05 15.69 -10.62
C ARG A 321 -2.09 15.97 -12.11
N VAL A 322 -1.13 15.41 -12.83
CA VAL A 322 -0.98 15.62 -14.28
C VAL A 322 -1.18 14.29 -14.99
N PHE A 323 -2.11 14.27 -15.94
CA PHE A 323 -2.25 13.18 -16.91
C PHE A 323 -1.72 13.68 -18.24
N GLN A 324 -0.73 13.01 -18.78
CA GLN A 324 -0.36 13.19 -20.19
C GLN A 324 -1.31 12.35 -21.02
N LEU A 325 -1.95 12.98 -21.99
CA LEU A 325 -2.95 12.36 -22.83
C LEU A 325 -2.35 11.97 -24.19
N TYR A 326 -2.68 10.75 -24.63
CA TYR A 326 -2.33 10.25 -25.95
C TYR A 326 -3.55 9.59 -26.56
N ILE A 327 -3.62 9.60 -27.91
CA ILE A 327 -4.53 8.74 -28.65
C ILE A 327 -3.72 7.59 -29.21
N GLY A 328 -4.15 6.36 -28.87
CA GLY A 328 -3.59 5.13 -29.39
C GLY A 328 -4.56 4.45 -30.35
N GLU A 329 -4.06 4.02 -31.50
CA GLU A 329 -4.80 3.26 -32.50
C GLU A 329 -4.00 2.03 -32.92
N GLY A 330 -4.69 0.99 -33.40
CA GLY A 330 -4.05 -0.25 -33.82
C GLY A 330 -3.41 -1.02 -32.67
N TYR A 331 -4.16 -1.22 -31.58
CA TYR A 331 -3.70 -1.96 -30.41
C TYR A 331 -3.27 -3.39 -30.78
N ASN A 332 -1.98 -3.68 -30.60
CA ASN A 332 -1.37 -4.98 -30.84
C ASN A 332 -0.20 -5.20 -29.89
N PRO A 333 -0.47 -5.56 -28.63
CA PRO A 333 0.56 -5.65 -27.62
C PRO A 333 1.57 -6.77 -27.91
N PRO A 334 2.89 -6.48 -27.86
CA PRO A 334 3.91 -7.49 -28.00
C PRO A 334 3.89 -8.46 -26.82
N ALA A 335 4.50 -9.64 -27.01
CA ALA A 335 4.66 -10.62 -25.93
C ALA A 335 5.45 -10.03 -24.77
N ARG A 336 4.93 -10.15 -23.55
CA ARG A 336 5.50 -9.59 -22.32
C ARG A 336 6.67 -10.46 -21.81
N THR A 337 7.79 -10.45 -22.55
CA THR A 337 9.00 -11.17 -22.20
C THR A 337 9.96 -10.28 -21.40
N ARG A 338 11.00 -10.89 -20.79
CA ARG A 338 12.07 -10.12 -20.14
C ARG A 338 12.81 -9.25 -21.15
N ASP A 339 13.01 -9.74 -22.37
CA ASP A 339 13.71 -8.97 -23.42
C ASP A 339 12.92 -7.76 -23.83
N TRP A 340 11.59 -7.88 -23.94
CA TRP A 340 10.71 -6.72 -24.16
C TRP A 340 10.81 -5.72 -23.01
N GLU A 341 10.78 -6.16 -21.77
CA GLU A 341 10.88 -5.26 -20.60
C GLU A 341 12.23 -4.55 -20.54
N ASN A 342 13.33 -5.26 -20.85
CA ASN A 342 14.70 -4.75 -20.80
C ASN A 342 14.98 -3.68 -21.86
N GLN A 343 14.26 -3.66 -22.98
CA GLN A 343 14.40 -2.64 -24.03
C GLN A 343 14.15 -1.22 -23.52
N PHE A 344 13.36 -1.09 -22.46
CA PHE A 344 12.93 0.22 -21.94
C PHE A 344 13.61 0.60 -20.62
N ILE A 345 14.67 -0.07 -20.22
CA ILE A 345 15.40 0.30 -19.00
C ILE A 345 16.09 1.63 -19.21
N GLY A 346 15.76 2.60 -18.34
CA GLY A 346 16.32 3.96 -18.39
C GLY A 346 15.63 4.90 -19.37
N GLU A 347 14.66 4.42 -20.14
CA GLU A 347 13.86 5.30 -20.98
C GLU A 347 12.78 6.02 -20.18
N MET A 348 12.74 7.34 -20.28
CA MET A 348 11.68 8.19 -19.75
C MET A 348 11.25 9.19 -20.79
N GLU A 349 9.94 9.34 -20.95
CA GLU A 349 9.36 10.38 -21.81
C GLU A 349 8.89 11.54 -20.94
N PHE A 350 9.47 12.72 -21.12
CA PHE A 350 9.13 13.94 -20.40
C PHE A 350 9.31 13.84 -18.86
N PRO A 351 10.53 13.99 -18.35
CA PRO A 351 10.75 14.18 -16.92
C PRO A 351 9.95 15.42 -16.46
N GLU A 352 9.24 15.29 -15.33
CA GLU A 352 8.57 16.45 -14.74
C GLU A 352 9.59 17.54 -14.46
N PRO A 353 9.33 18.81 -14.87
CA PRO A 353 10.22 19.90 -14.51
C PRO A 353 10.29 19.98 -12.99
N PRO A 354 11.48 20.07 -12.40
CA PRO A 354 11.61 20.26 -10.96
C PRO A 354 10.82 21.52 -10.59
N CYS A 355 10.07 21.46 -9.48
CA CYS A 355 9.46 22.67 -8.95
C CYS A 355 10.55 23.72 -8.79
N PRO A 356 10.40 24.93 -9.33
CA PRO A 356 11.39 25.97 -9.13
C PRO A 356 11.56 26.13 -7.62
N THR A 357 12.70 25.73 -7.08
CA THR A 357 13.10 26.12 -5.73
C THR A 357 12.97 27.63 -5.71
N ALA A 358 12.17 28.16 -4.77
CA ALA A 358 12.07 29.60 -4.59
C ALA A 358 13.47 30.15 -4.65
N ALA A 359 13.75 30.92 -5.70
CA ALA A 359 15.03 31.62 -5.81
C ALA A 359 15.19 32.32 -4.47
N PHE A 360 16.29 32.04 -3.78
CA PHE A 360 16.69 32.80 -2.62
C PHE A 360 16.53 34.26 -3.01
N SER A 361 15.48 34.89 -2.55
CA SER A 361 15.34 36.32 -2.68
C SER A 361 16.47 36.89 -1.84
N GLY A 362 17.58 37.13 -2.50
CA GLY A 362 18.74 37.76 -1.90
C GLY A 362 18.23 38.96 -1.15
N ARG A 363 18.43 38.97 0.17
CA ARG A 363 18.38 40.18 0.96
C ARG A 363 19.27 41.17 0.26
N LYS A 364 18.69 42.16 -0.40
CA LYS A 364 19.38 43.38 -0.63
C LYS A 364 19.61 43.98 0.77
N GLY A 365 20.80 43.82 1.27
CA GLY A 365 21.29 44.61 2.38
C GLY A 365 21.33 46.10 2.01
N PRO A 366 21.34 46.96 2.99
CA PRO A 366 21.23 48.39 2.84
C PRO A 366 22.37 49.01 2.05
#